data_88f0f6961d4fe9296286f9085b4ea210
#
_entry.id   88f0f6961d4fe9296286f9085b4ea210
#
_cell.length_a   1.000
_cell.length_b   1.000
_cell.length_c   1.000
_cell.angle_alpha   90.00
_cell.angle_beta   90.00
_cell.angle_gamma   90.00
#
_symmetry.space_group_name_H-M   'P 1'
#
loop_
_entity.id
_entity.type
_entity.pdbx_description
1 polymer ?
#
loop_
_entity_poly.entity_id
_entity_poly.type
_entity_poly.pdbx_seq_one_letter_code
_entity_poly.pdbx_strand_id
1 'polypeptide(L)'
;TGTDRPVPVPGGGSLSLLKDTGELKKEISMAEKKEIRVQTRVRLVVEEPCWGRGTRMMMQGVEETGSVRDACRQTGISYSKGRKIIARAERGFGSVLVESHQGGAGGGLSRLTEEGRRRKALYEELEREVQAFAERKYEELESRYFSESE
;
A
#
# COMPACT_ATOMS: atom_id res chain seq x y z
N THR A 1 -32.93 -0.89 -2.00
CA THR A 1 -32.94 -1.85 -0.89
C THR A 1 -31.61 -2.59 -0.86
N GLY A 2 -30.62 -1.96 -0.22
CA GLY A 2 -29.34 -2.59 0.00
C GLY A 2 -29.47 -3.64 1.10
N THR A 3 -29.36 -4.89 0.72
CA THR A 3 -29.11 -5.94 1.70
C THR A 3 -27.64 -5.85 2.08
N ASP A 4 -27.39 -5.16 3.17
CA ASP A 4 -26.10 -5.16 3.84
C ASP A 4 -25.86 -6.57 4.38
N ARG A 5 -25.21 -7.41 3.57
CA ARG A 5 -24.73 -8.70 4.06
C ARG A 5 -23.45 -8.44 4.83
N PRO A 6 -23.39 -8.79 6.11
CA PRO A 6 -22.13 -8.67 6.84
C PRO A 6 -21.08 -9.54 6.13
N VAL A 7 -19.98 -8.91 5.78
CA VAL A 7 -18.83 -9.60 5.21
C VAL A 7 -18.34 -10.59 6.28
N PRO A 8 -18.27 -11.88 5.99
CA PRO A 8 -17.74 -12.82 6.98
C PRO A 8 -16.29 -12.47 7.28
N VAL A 9 -16.01 -12.17 8.53
CA VAL A 9 -14.66 -11.96 9.01
C VAL A 9 -13.94 -13.31 8.96
N PRO A 10 -12.91 -13.49 8.13
CA PRO A 10 -12.23 -14.77 8.07
C PRO A 10 -11.49 -15.04 9.37
N GLY A 11 -11.82 -16.11 10.02
CA GLY A 11 -10.93 -16.82 10.92
C GLY A 11 -10.88 -16.42 12.38
N GLY A 12 -11.90 -15.76 12.93
CA GLY A 12 -11.83 -15.38 14.36
C GLY A 12 -12.70 -16.20 15.33
N GLY A 13 -13.60 -17.01 14.83
CA GLY A 13 -14.69 -17.49 15.67
C GLY A 13 -14.58 -18.89 16.26
N SER A 14 -13.73 -19.76 15.73
CA SER A 14 -13.81 -21.17 16.09
C SER A 14 -12.96 -21.57 17.30
N LEU A 15 -11.89 -20.86 17.61
CA LEU A 15 -11.02 -21.20 18.73
C LEU A 15 -11.64 -20.84 20.09
N SER A 16 -12.35 -19.74 20.18
CA SER A 16 -13.04 -19.32 21.41
C SER A 16 -14.28 -20.13 21.73
N LEU A 17 -14.91 -20.79 20.72
CA LEU A 17 -16.09 -21.63 20.89
C LEU A 17 -15.75 -23.06 21.30
N LEU A 18 -14.52 -23.53 21.05
CA LEU A 18 -14.10 -24.92 21.26
C LEU A 18 -13.24 -25.11 22.52
N LYS A 19 -12.79 -24.03 23.18
CA LYS A 19 -11.91 -24.09 24.33
C LYS A 19 -12.53 -23.44 25.56
N ASP A 20 -12.33 -24.09 26.70
CA ASP A 20 -12.63 -23.50 27.99
C ASP A 20 -11.83 -22.20 28.19
N THR A 21 -12.45 -21.22 28.83
CA THR A 21 -11.87 -19.91 29.10
C THR A 21 -10.53 -19.99 29.84
N GLY A 22 -10.37 -20.99 30.69
CA GLY A 22 -9.12 -21.24 31.41
C GLY A 22 -7.97 -21.71 30.53
N GLU A 23 -8.25 -22.57 29.54
CA GLU A 23 -7.26 -23.03 28.58
C GLU A 23 -6.85 -21.94 27.63
N LEU A 24 -7.79 -21.12 27.16
CA LEU A 24 -7.53 -19.96 26.32
C LEU A 24 -6.64 -18.93 27.02
N LYS A 25 -6.90 -18.65 28.31
CA LYS A 25 -6.08 -17.78 29.14
C LYS A 25 -4.65 -18.31 29.28
N LYS A 26 -4.49 -19.62 29.48
CA LYS A 26 -3.17 -20.25 29.55
C LYS A 26 -2.42 -20.15 28.23
N GLU A 27 -3.08 -20.42 27.11
CA GLU A 27 -2.46 -20.31 25.78
C GLU A 27 -2.04 -18.88 25.48
N ILE A 28 -2.87 -17.88 25.79
CA ILE A 28 -2.53 -16.46 25.63
C ILE A 28 -1.35 -16.07 26.52
N SER A 29 -1.33 -16.56 27.78
CA SER A 29 -0.24 -16.28 28.72
C SER A 29 1.08 -16.93 28.30
N MET A 30 1.05 -18.08 27.64
CA MET A 30 2.23 -18.83 27.18
C MET A 30 2.69 -18.43 25.78
N ALA A 31 1.84 -17.76 25.00
CA ALA A 31 2.21 -17.26 23.69
C ALA A 31 3.22 -16.11 23.82
N GLU A 32 4.27 -16.12 22.99
CA GLU A 32 5.15 -14.95 22.88
C GLU A 32 4.32 -13.71 22.56
N LYS A 33 4.54 -12.63 23.31
CA LYS A 33 3.91 -11.34 23.05
C LYS A 33 4.34 -10.85 21.69
N LYS A 34 3.43 -10.89 20.73
CA LYS A 34 3.67 -10.35 19.40
C LYS A 34 3.56 -8.83 19.46
N GLU A 35 4.52 -8.16 18.89
CA GLU A 35 4.54 -6.71 18.79
C GLU A 35 3.47 -6.22 17.82
N ILE A 36 2.69 -5.25 18.25
CA ILE A 36 1.71 -4.59 17.39
C ILE A 36 2.45 -3.57 16.52
N ARG A 37 2.19 -3.63 15.22
CA ARG A 37 2.74 -2.68 14.25
C ARG A 37 1.61 -1.92 13.59
N VAL A 38 1.78 -0.62 13.49
CA VAL A 38 0.87 0.23 12.72
C VAL A 38 1.32 0.22 11.26
N GLN A 39 0.39 -0.02 10.36
CA GLN A 39 0.65 0.05 8.94
C GLN A 39 -0.34 1.01 8.30
N THR A 40 0.19 2.00 7.61
CA THR A 40 -0.62 2.99 6.89
C THR A 40 -0.60 2.72 5.39
N ARG A 41 -1.63 3.16 4.72
CA ARG A 41 -1.72 3.15 3.27
C ARG A 41 -2.20 4.51 2.80
N VAL A 42 -1.44 5.14 1.93
CA VAL A 42 -1.77 6.44 1.39
C VAL A 42 -2.26 6.29 -0.04
N ARG A 43 -3.36 6.93 -0.37
CA ARG A 43 -3.86 7.06 -1.73
C ARG A 43 -4.13 8.52 -2.04
N LEU A 44 -3.68 8.98 -3.20
CA LEU A 44 -4.04 10.28 -3.70
C LEU A 44 -5.30 10.12 -4.56
N VAL A 45 -6.26 10.99 -4.32
CA VAL A 45 -7.59 10.95 -4.96
C VAL A 45 -7.88 12.31 -5.59
N VAL A 46 -8.29 12.31 -6.84
CA VAL A 46 -8.87 13.49 -7.50
C VAL A 46 -10.38 13.27 -7.56
N GLU A 47 -10.94 12.67 -8.52
CA GLU A 47 -12.34 12.22 -8.51
C GLU A 47 -12.42 10.75 -8.11
N GLU A 48 -11.39 10.00 -8.49
CA GLU A 48 -11.17 8.61 -8.13
C GLU A 48 -9.72 8.43 -7.66
N PRO A 49 -9.40 7.34 -6.99
CA PRO A 49 -8.00 7.07 -6.60
C PRO A 49 -7.10 7.04 -7.82
N CYS A 50 -6.11 7.92 -7.87
CA CYS A 50 -5.20 8.07 -9.01
C CYS A 50 -3.76 7.67 -8.72
N TRP A 51 -3.33 7.65 -7.47
CA TRP A 51 -1.99 7.25 -7.09
C TRP A 51 -2.01 6.49 -5.77
N GLY A 52 -1.42 5.31 -5.76
CA GLY A 52 -1.27 4.46 -4.60
C GLY A 52 -0.01 3.61 -4.69
N ARG A 53 0.04 2.54 -3.91
CA ARG A 53 1.17 1.62 -3.88
C ARG A 53 1.51 1.04 -5.26
N GLY A 54 0.51 0.66 -6.03
CA GLY A 54 0.73 0.12 -7.39
C GLY A 54 1.37 1.13 -8.31
N THR A 55 0.96 2.39 -8.23
CA THR A 55 1.56 3.49 -9.00
C THR A 55 3.02 3.69 -8.60
N ARG A 56 3.31 3.73 -7.31
CA ARG A 56 4.67 3.85 -6.81
C ARG A 56 5.57 2.71 -7.32
N MET A 57 5.06 1.47 -7.27
CA MET A 57 5.79 0.30 -7.76
C MET A 57 6.07 0.40 -9.25
N MET A 58 5.10 0.84 -10.04
CA MET A 58 5.28 1.02 -11.48
C MET A 58 6.29 2.13 -11.80
N MET A 59 6.20 3.26 -11.11
CA MET A 59 7.16 4.36 -11.30
C MET A 59 8.59 3.95 -10.93
N GLN A 60 8.75 3.26 -9.83
CA GLN A 60 10.04 2.70 -9.42
C GLN A 60 10.57 1.71 -10.45
N GLY A 61 9.72 0.80 -10.91
CA GLY A 61 10.10 -0.19 -11.92
C GLY A 61 10.53 0.44 -13.25
N VAL A 62 9.86 1.51 -13.68
CA VAL A 62 10.24 2.25 -14.88
C VAL A 62 11.61 2.91 -14.71
N GLU A 63 11.88 3.52 -13.55
CA GLU A 63 13.20 4.10 -13.27
C GLU A 63 14.31 3.05 -13.28
N GLU A 64 14.05 1.90 -12.69
CA GLU A 64 15.05 0.83 -12.56
C GLU A 64 15.32 0.09 -13.86
N THR A 65 14.28 -0.15 -14.66
CA THR A 65 14.37 -0.99 -15.87
C THR A 65 14.44 -0.20 -17.17
N GLY A 66 13.92 1.03 -17.18
CA GLY A 66 13.79 1.80 -18.41
C GLY A 66 12.68 1.29 -19.33
N SER A 67 11.77 0.45 -18.85
CA SER A 67 10.72 -0.18 -19.65
C SER A 67 9.46 -0.42 -18.80
N VAL A 68 8.30 -0.01 -19.31
CA VAL A 68 7.01 -0.31 -18.67
C VAL A 68 6.78 -1.82 -18.61
N ARG A 69 7.13 -2.53 -19.67
CA ARG A 69 6.98 -3.98 -19.75
C ARG A 69 7.83 -4.70 -18.69
N ASP A 70 9.08 -4.31 -18.57
CA ASP A 70 9.99 -4.90 -17.58
C ASP A 70 9.61 -4.50 -16.15
N ALA A 71 9.15 -3.28 -15.95
CA ALA A 71 8.58 -2.85 -14.69
C ALA A 71 7.39 -3.74 -14.26
N CYS A 72 6.51 -4.07 -15.20
CA CYS A 72 5.41 -5.00 -14.94
C CYS A 72 5.90 -6.39 -14.56
N ARG A 73 6.90 -6.91 -15.25
CA ARG A 73 7.51 -8.21 -14.93
C ARG A 73 8.11 -8.21 -13.53
N GLN A 74 8.87 -7.19 -13.19
CA GLN A 74 9.53 -7.03 -11.89
C GLN A 74 8.53 -6.97 -10.74
N THR A 75 7.40 -6.31 -10.95
CA THR A 75 6.39 -6.08 -9.92
C THR A 75 5.31 -7.17 -9.86
N GLY A 76 5.29 -8.09 -10.82
CA GLY A 76 4.24 -9.10 -10.92
C GLY A 76 2.88 -8.56 -11.37
N ILE A 77 2.85 -7.37 -11.93
CA ILE A 77 1.64 -6.73 -12.46
C ILE A 77 1.55 -7.05 -13.97
N SER A 78 0.35 -7.38 -14.46
CA SER A 78 0.17 -7.58 -15.91
C SER A 78 0.45 -6.29 -16.67
N TYR A 79 0.92 -6.41 -17.90
CA TYR A 79 1.20 -5.24 -18.73
C TYR A 79 -0.03 -4.34 -18.93
N SER A 80 -1.19 -4.93 -19.19
CA SER A 80 -2.45 -4.20 -19.31
C SER A 80 -2.79 -3.42 -18.03
N LYS A 81 -2.65 -4.06 -16.88
CA LYS A 81 -2.90 -3.42 -15.59
C LYS A 81 -1.88 -2.31 -15.29
N GLY A 82 -0.61 -2.55 -15.57
CA GLY A 82 0.44 -1.56 -15.39
C GLY A 82 0.20 -0.30 -16.21
N ARG A 83 -0.21 -0.47 -17.46
CA ARG A 83 -0.57 0.67 -18.32
C ARG A 83 -1.78 1.45 -17.81
N LYS A 84 -2.79 0.76 -17.29
CA LYS A 84 -3.96 1.39 -16.69
C LYS A 84 -3.61 2.18 -15.43
N ILE A 85 -2.71 1.67 -14.61
CA ILE A 85 -2.22 2.35 -13.41
C ILE A 85 -1.56 3.68 -13.79
N ILE A 86 -0.66 3.66 -14.76
CA ILE A 86 0.02 4.87 -15.26
C ILE A 86 -0.98 5.85 -15.84
N ALA A 87 -1.87 5.37 -16.72
CA ALA A 87 -2.87 6.22 -17.37
C ALA A 87 -3.82 6.88 -16.36
N ARG A 88 -4.21 6.17 -15.32
CA ARG A 88 -5.05 6.72 -14.26
C ARG A 88 -4.35 7.84 -13.49
N ALA A 89 -3.08 7.67 -13.17
CA ALA A 89 -2.29 8.70 -12.51
C ALA A 89 -2.15 9.93 -13.41
N GLU A 90 -1.83 9.74 -14.68
CA GLU A 90 -1.71 10.83 -15.66
C GLU A 90 -3.01 11.60 -15.84
N ARG A 91 -4.15 10.92 -15.91
CA ARG A 91 -5.47 11.58 -15.96
C ARG A 91 -5.76 12.35 -14.69
N GLY A 92 -5.46 11.78 -13.53
CA GLY A 92 -5.70 12.41 -12.24
C GLY A 92 -4.93 13.71 -12.08
N PHE A 93 -3.68 13.74 -12.47
CA PHE A 93 -2.84 14.95 -12.37
C PHE A 93 -2.86 15.83 -13.61
N GLY A 94 -3.47 15.38 -14.70
CA GLY A 94 -3.50 16.12 -15.94
C GLY A 94 -2.12 16.33 -16.57
N SER A 95 -1.20 15.41 -16.36
CA SER A 95 0.19 15.51 -16.81
C SER A 95 0.74 14.17 -17.26
N VAL A 96 1.62 14.21 -18.24
CA VAL A 96 2.38 13.02 -18.65
C VAL A 96 3.44 12.71 -17.57
N LEU A 97 3.41 11.53 -17.04
CA LEU A 97 4.32 11.09 -15.97
C LEU A 97 5.39 10.11 -16.47
N VAL A 98 5.09 9.39 -17.54
CA VAL A 98 5.99 8.44 -18.19
C VAL A 98 6.06 8.74 -19.66
N GLU A 99 7.26 9.00 -20.15
CA GLU A 99 7.55 9.12 -21.59
C GLU A 99 8.04 7.79 -22.13
N SER A 100 7.51 7.40 -23.27
CA SER A 100 7.96 6.20 -23.97
C SER A 100 8.42 6.55 -25.36
N HIS A 101 9.57 6.05 -25.74
CA HIS A 101 10.10 6.13 -27.09
C HIS A 101 10.11 4.74 -27.70
N GLN A 102 9.52 4.62 -28.90
CA GLN A 102 9.66 3.38 -29.67
C GLN A 102 11.12 3.26 -30.15
N GLY A 103 11.88 2.40 -29.48
CA GLY A 103 13.21 2.04 -29.93
C GLY A 103 13.19 0.76 -30.74
N GLY A 104 14.18 0.55 -31.59
CA GLY A 104 14.30 -0.61 -32.45
C GLY A 104 14.34 -1.96 -31.72
N ALA A 105 15.05 -2.94 -32.27
CA ALA A 105 15.11 -4.33 -31.80
C ALA A 105 15.38 -4.50 -30.31
N GLY A 106 14.38 -4.56 -29.46
CA GLY A 106 14.53 -4.73 -28.01
C GLY A 106 13.44 -4.08 -27.17
N GLY A 107 12.45 -3.47 -27.81
CA GLY A 107 11.34 -2.82 -27.13
C GLY A 107 11.57 -1.33 -26.85
N GLY A 108 10.51 -0.62 -26.45
CA GLY A 108 10.54 0.80 -26.19
C GLY A 108 11.31 1.14 -24.92
N LEU A 109 11.98 2.27 -24.93
CA LEU A 109 12.57 2.87 -23.76
C LEU A 109 11.53 3.78 -23.08
N SER A 110 11.39 3.64 -21.80
CA SER A 110 10.50 4.47 -20.99
C SER A 110 11.26 5.12 -19.84
N ARG A 111 10.90 6.34 -19.53
CA ARG A 111 11.47 7.06 -18.41
C ARG A 111 10.39 7.94 -17.75
N LEU A 112 10.58 8.27 -16.50
CA LEU A 112 9.73 9.25 -15.85
C LEU A 112 10.03 10.64 -16.41
N THR A 113 8.97 11.42 -16.59
CA THR A 113 9.11 12.86 -16.81
C THR A 113 9.61 13.54 -15.54
N GLU A 114 10.00 14.82 -15.62
CA GLU A 114 10.31 15.58 -14.41
C GLU A 114 9.15 15.61 -13.44
N GLU A 115 7.93 15.83 -13.95
CA GLU A 115 6.71 15.76 -13.14
C GLU A 115 6.54 14.38 -12.50
N GLY A 116 6.75 13.32 -13.25
CA GLY A 116 6.68 11.94 -12.73
C GLY A 116 7.65 11.69 -11.58
N ARG A 117 8.89 12.17 -11.72
CA ARG A 117 9.89 12.05 -10.65
C ARG A 117 9.50 12.83 -9.41
N ARG A 118 9.00 14.05 -9.59
CA ARG A 118 8.55 14.92 -8.48
C ARG A 118 7.35 14.32 -7.76
N ARG A 119 6.38 13.79 -8.49
CA ARG A 119 5.20 13.13 -7.92
C ARG A 119 5.60 11.88 -7.13
N LYS A 120 6.50 11.09 -7.70
CA LYS A 120 7.04 9.90 -7.01
C LYS A 120 7.72 10.27 -5.70
N ALA A 121 8.61 11.26 -5.74
CA ALA A 121 9.33 11.72 -4.54
C ALA A 121 8.39 12.26 -3.48
N LEU A 122 7.42 13.09 -3.86
CA LEU A 122 6.41 13.64 -2.97
C LEU A 122 5.62 12.50 -2.29
N TYR A 123 5.16 11.54 -3.07
CA TYR A 123 4.36 10.44 -2.55
C TYR A 123 5.16 9.57 -1.57
N GLU A 124 6.40 9.25 -1.90
CA GLU A 124 7.28 8.46 -1.03
C GLU A 124 7.56 9.17 0.29
N GLU A 125 7.81 10.47 0.24
CA GLU A 125 7.99 11.27 1.46
C GLU A 125 6.73 11.31 2.30
N LEU A 126 5.57 11.51 1.66
CA LEU A 126 4.28 11.50 2.34
C LEU A 126 4.02 10.14 3.01
N GLU A 127 4.29 9.03 2.31
CA GLU A 127 4.15 7.69 2.90
C GLU A 127 5.02 7.53 4.15
N ARG A 128 6.28 7.95 4.09
CA ARG A 128 7.21 7.85 5.23
C ARG A 128 6.73 8.69 6.42
N GLU A 129 6.34 9.93 6.17
CA GLU A 129 5.92 10.83 7.25
C GLU A 129 4.61 10.40 7.90
N VAL A 130 3.64 9.96 7.10
CA VAL A 130 2.36 9.43 7.61
C VAL A 130 2.61 8.17 8.44
N GLN A 131 3.46 7.27 7.96
CA GLN A 131 3.81 6.05 8.68
C GLN A 131 4.49 6.36 10.01
N ALA A 132 5.47 7.25 10.01
CA ALA A 132 6.19 7.65 11.22
C ALA A 132 5.27 8.33 12.23
N PHE A 133 4.39 9.21 11.76
CA PHE A 133 3.39 9.86 12.61
C PHE A 133 2.45 8.84 13.25
N ALA A 134 1.94 7.89 12.45
CA ALA A 134 1.02 6.87 12.94
C ALA A 134 1.67 5.98 14.01
N GLU A 135 2.92 5.60 13.83
CA GLU A 135 3.66 4.80 14.82
C GLU A 135 3.82 5.55 16.14
N ARG A 136 4.26 6.80 16.09
CA ARG A 136 4.38 7.63 17.32
C ARG A 136 3.04 7.87 17.99
N LYS A 137 2.01 8.15 17.20
CA LYS A 137 0.68 8.43 17.75
C LYS A 137 0.08 7.17 18.36
N TYR A 138 0.31 6.01 17.78
CA TYR A 138 -0.14 4.76 18.36
C TYR A 138 0.50 4.52 19.73
N GLU A 139 1.80 4.67 19.85
CA GLU A 139 2.52 4.51 21.13
C GLU A 139 2.00 5.49 22.19
N GLU A 140 1.80 6.73 21.81
CA GLU A 140 1.23 7.76 22.71
C GLU A 140 -0.17 7.37 23.20
N LEU A 141 -1.04 6.95 22.27
CA LEU A 141 -2.41 6.57 22.61
C LEU A 141 -2.47 5.30 23.42
N GLU A 142 -1.67 4.30 23.06
CA GLU A 142 -1.59 3.05 23.80
C GLU A 142 -1.18 3.30 25.25
N SER A 143 -0.16 4.11 25.46
CA SER A 143 0.27 4.50 26.81
C SER A 143 -0.84 5.22 27.57
N ARG A 144 -1.60 6.09 26.91
CA ARG A 144 -2.70 6.83 27.54
C ARG A 144 -3.86 5.93 27.95
N TYR A 145 -4.21 4.95 27.12
CA TYR A 145 -5.37 4.08 27.36
C TYR A 145 -5.06 2.87 28.23
N PHE A 146 -3.82 2.40 28.21
CA PHE A 146 -3.42 1.15 28.86
C PHE A 146 -2.31 1.31 29.91
N SER A 147 -1.81 2.50 30.17
CA SER A 147 -1.00 2.71 31.36
C SER A 147 -1.90 2.53 32.58
N GLU A 148 -1.58 1.55 33.40
CA GLU A 148 -2.30 1.30 34.63
C GLU A 148 -2.26 2.56 35.49
N SER A 149 -3.45 3.00 35.87
CA SER A 149 -3.59 3.96 36.96
C SER A 149 -3.12 3.25 38.21
N GLU A 150 -1.90 3.52 38.64
CA GLU A 150 -1.50 3.16 39.99
C GLU A 150 -2.32 3.93 41.02
#